data_868d18769b258f69c68f5b1c2c23ec1c
#
_entry.id   868d18769b258f69c68f5b1c2c23ec1c
#
_cell.length_a   1.000
_cell.length_b   1.000
_cell.length_c   1.000
_cell.angle_alpha   90.00
_cell.angle_beta   90.00
_cell.angle_gamma   90.00
#
_symmetry.space_group_name_H-M   'P 1'
#
loop_
_entity.id
_entity.type
_entity.pdbx_description
1 polymer ?
#
loop_
_entity_poly.entity_id
_entity_poly.type
_entity_poly.pdbx_seq_one_letter_code
_entity_poly.pdbx_strand_id
1 'polypeptide(L)'
;MRKIACILSFLIFSLTLGAQTAEEILQRVDQIMTEGEKQGISMTVETKVPVLGKMNMKTLTLGDKMRMETRIMGVDFITWSDGDTDWSYDSKSKEVTIEAGSPSSAEESGDAEMFENITDGYDVSIKKETADAWYINCRKSKSNTNKDDPQKMELVVRKGTFHPISLSTKLSGVTLTMKDLRFGVSETEVTFDIKQYPGAKIVDKR
;
A
#
# COMPACT_ATOMS: atom_id res chain seq x y z
N MET A 1 -65.23 -36.09 -11.88
CA MET A 1 -63.84 -36.36 -11.48
C MET A 1 -62.97 -35.42 -12.32
N ARG A 2 -62.56 -34.28 -11.73
CA ARG A 2 -61.73 -33.24 -12.37
C ARG A 2 -60.31 -33.44 -11.92
N LYS A 3 -59.39 -33.76 -12.87
CA LYS A 3 -57.96 -33.85 -12.59
C LYS A 3 -57.38 -32.45 -12.65
N ILE A 4 -56.92 -31.95 -11.51
CA ILE A 4 -56.16 -30.68 -11.40
C ILE A 4 -54.71 -31.04 -11.62
N ALA A 5 -54.14 -30.63 -12.76
CA ALA A 5 -52.72 -30.71 -13.02
C ALA A 5 -52.03 -29.44 -12.39
N CYS A 6 -51.31 -29.65 -11.29
CA CYS A 6 -50.42 -28.63 -10.77
C CYS A 6 -49.17 -28.52 -11.63
N ILE A 7 -49.09 -27.46 -12.40
CA ILE A 7 -47.86 -27.07 -13.11
C ILE A 7 -46.98 -26.32 -12.13
N LEU A 8 -45.99 -27.01 -11.58
CA LEU A 8 -44.95 -26.41 -10.74
C LEU A 8 -43.95 -25.69 -11.64
N SER A 9 -44.20 -24.41 -11.85
CA SER A 9 -43.22 -23.55 -12.54
C SER A 9 -42.02 -23.35 -11.67
N PHE A 10 -40.93 -24.09 -11.93
CA PHE A 10 -39.61 -23.85 -11.39
C PHE A 10 -39.08 -22.57 -12.04
N LEU A 11 -39.23 -21.43 -11.35
CA LEU A 11 -38.52 -20.20 -11.66
C LEU A 11 -37.04 -20.45 -11.31
N ILE A 12 -36.26 -20.85 -12.31
CA ILE A 12 -34.81 -20.85 -12.27
C ILE A 12 -34.42 -19.37 -12.28
N PHE A 13 -34.21 -18.81 -11.09
CA PHE A 13 -33.50 -17.56 -10.92
C PHE A 13 -32.05 -17.83 -11.35
N SER A 14 -31.76 -17.61 -12.62
CA SER A 14 -30.39 -17.53 -13.11
C SER A 14 -29.78 -16.30 -12.44
N LEU A 15 -29.14 -16.50 -11.29
CA LEU A 15 -28.17 -15.55 -10.76
C LEU A 15 -27.07 -15.48 -11.83
N THR A 16 -27.18 -14.52 -12.73
CA THR A 16 -26.04 -14.07 -13.50
C THR A 16 -25.07 -13.49 -12.47
N LEU A 17 -24.17 -14.33 -11.98
CA LEU A 17 -22.93 -13.84 -11.39
C LEU A 17 -22.23 -13.08 -12.54
N GLY A 18 -22.55 -11.81 -12.69
CA GLY A 18 -21.79 -10.91 -13.56
C GLY A 18 -20.34 -11.03 -13.12
N ALA A 19 -19.45 -11.40 -14.03
CA ALA A 19 -18.02 -11.35 -13.74
C ALA A 19 -17.71 -9.91 -13.32
N GLN A 20 -17.08 -9.73 -12.14
CA GLN A 20 -16.69 -8.42 -11.66
C GLN A 20 -15.73 -7.77 -12.66
N THR A 21 -15.93 -6.50 -12.95
CA THR A 21 -15.03 -5.74 -13.82
C THR A 21 -13.79 -5.30 -13.03
N ALA A 22 -12.73 -4.94 -13.74
CA ALA A 22 -11.52 -4.40 -13.10
C ALA A 22 -11.81 -3.12 -12.32
N GLU A 23 -12.66 -2.27 -12.86
CA GLU A 23 -13.09 -1.01 -12.26
C GLU A 23 -13.86 -1.24 -10.95
N GLU A 24 -14.81 -2.18 -10.93
CA GLU A 24 -15.56 -2.53 -9.72
C GLU A 24 -14.65 -3.07 -8.61
N ILE A 25 -13.66 -3.89 -8.98
CA ILE A 25 -12.67 -4.42 -8.03
C ILE A 25 -11.83 -3.26 -7.47
N LEU A 26 -11.36 -2.34 -8.31
CA LEU A 26 -10.54 -1.21 -7.88
C LEU A 26 -11.31 -0.23 -6.99
N GLN A 27 -12.58 0.03 -7.27
CA GLN A 27 -13.43 0.82 -6.38
C GLN A 27 -13.58 0.19 -4.99
N ARG A 28 -13.61 -1.14 -4.90
CA ARG A 28 -13.65 -1.83 -3.61
C ARG A 28 -12.28 -1.77 -2.90
N VAL A 29 -11.19 -1.85 -3.63
CA VAL A 29 -9.84 -1.66 -3.09
C VAL A 29 -9.71 -0.27 -2.49
N ASP A 30 -10.14 0.77 -3.21
CA ASP A 30 -10.12 2.16 -2.76
C ASP A 30 -10.91 2.35 -1.44
N GLN A 31 -12.12 1.81 -1.36
CA GLN A 31 -12.92 1.82 -0.13
C GLN A 31 -12.19 1.17 1.05
N ILE A 32 -11.56 0.01 0.83
CA ILE A 32 -10.84 -0.72 1.88
C ILE A 32 -9.59 0.04 2.30
N MET A 33 -8.89 0.68 1.37
CA MET A 33 -7.72 1.50 1.69
C MET A 33 -8.12 2.71 2.53
N THR A 34 -9.16 3.45 2.13
CA THR A 34 -9.69 4.60 2.87
C THR A 34 -10.17 4.23 4.30
N GLU A 35 -10.81 3.07 4.45
CA GLU A 35 -11.22 2.58 5.77
C GLU A 35 -10.01 2.11 6.61
N GLY A 36 -9.06 1.48 5.96
CA GLY A 36 -7.86 0.96 6.59
C GLY A 36 -6.90 2.04 7.07
N GLU A 37 -6.81 3.16 6.35
CA GLU A 37 -6.00 4.32 6.71
C GLU A 37 -6.34 4.85 8.11
N LYS A 38 -7.62 4.88 8.46
CA LYS A 38 -8.08 5.29 9.81
C LYS A 38 -7.60 4.36 10.92
N GLN A 39 -7.24 3.12 10.60
CA GLN A 39 -6.71 2.13 11.52
C GLN A 39 -5.18 2.08 11.52
N GLY A 40 -4.56 2.90 10.67
CA GLY A 40 -3.14 2.86 10.36
C GLY A 40 -2.76 1.73 9.41
N ILE A 41 -1.77 2.01 8.57
CA ILE A 41 -1.29 1.13 7.51
C ILE A 41 0.15 0.73 7.78
N SER A 42 0.46 -0.54 7.58
CA SER A 42 1.83 -1.05 7.49
C SER A 42 2.03 -1.73 6.16
N MET A 43 3.12 -1.43 5.46
CA MET A 43 3.49 -2.07 4.20
C MET A 43 5.00 -2.18 4.04
N THR A 44 5.41 -3.00 3.09
CA THR A 44 6.80 -3.11 2.64
C THR A 44 6.91 -2.61 1.21
N VAL A 45 7.79 -1.66 0.96
CA VAL A 45 8.15 -1.21 -0.38
C VAL A 45 9.47 -1.87 -0.78
N GLU A 46 9.42 -2.78 -1.74
CA GLU A 46 10.60 -3.37 -2.36
C GLU A 46 11.00 -2.51 -3.57
N THR A 47 12.19 -1.93 -3.52
CA THR A 47 12.79 -1.19 -4.63
C THR A 47 13.86 -2.04 -5.28
N LYS A 48 13.68 -2.36 -6.56
CA LYS A 48 14.69 -3.09 -7.36
C LYS A 48 15.38 -2.12 -8.32
N VAL A 49 16.64 -1.81 -8.01
CA VAL A 49 17.50 -0.95 -8.82
C VAL A 49 18.43 -1.84 -9.66
N PRO A 50 18.51 -1.63 -11.00
CA PRO A 50 19.51 -2.31 -11.82
C PRO A 50 20.91 -2.13 -11.21
N VAL A 51 21.71 -3.20 -11.17
CA VAL A 51 23.08 -3.23 -10.62
C VAL A 51 23.16 -3.18 -9.08
N LEU A 52 22.34 -2.37 -8.38
CA LEU A 52 22.39 -2.24 -6.91
C LEU A 52 21.59 -3.35 -6.18
N GLY A 53 20.69 -4.03 -6.91
CA GLY A 53 19.91 -5.11 -6.31
C GLY A 53 18.58 -4.63 -5.72
N LYS A 54 18.15 -5.33 -4.66
CA LYS A 54 16.87 -5.08 -3.99
C LYS A 54 17.10 -4.39 -2.65
N MET A 55 16.29 -3.38 -2.36
CA MET A 55 16.16 -2.74 -1.06
C MET A 55 14.71 -2.88 -0.59
N ASN A 56 14.51 -3.13 0.69
CA ASN A 56 13.18 -3.16 1.30
C ASN A 56 13.11 -2.03 2.32
N MET A 57 12.01 -1.31 2.28
CA MET A 57 11.63 -0.30 3.26
C MET A 57 10.29 -0.69 3.83
N LYS A 58 10.19 -0.82 5.14
CA LYS A 58 8.93 -1.04 5.83
C LYS A 58 8.42 0.30 6.33
N THR A 59 7.19 0.63 6.00
CA THR A 59 6.51 1.85 6.43
C THR A 59 5.33 1.50 7.32
N LEU A 60 5.13 2.26 8.38
CA LEU A 60 3.98 2.21 9.27
C LEU A 60 3.46 3.63 9.43
N THR A 61 2.15 3.82 9.25
CA THR A 61 1.48 5.12 9.41
C THR A 61 0.27 4.99 10.31
N LEU A 62 0.00 5.99 11.13
CA LEU A 62 -1.21 6.13 11.95
C LEU A 62 -1.48 7.62 12.20
N GLY A 63 -2.47 8.18 11.51
CA GLY A 63 -2.68 9.63 11.48
C GLY A 63 -1.45 10.34 10.95
N ASP A 64 -0.98 11.33 11.68
CA ASP A 64 0.22 12.13 11.41
C ASP A 64 1.54 11.44 11.83
N LYS A 65 1.45 10.26 12.43
CA LYS A 65 2.63 9.51 12.85
C LYS A 65 3.09 8.52 11.80
N MET A 66 4.39 8.45 11.63
CA MET A 66 5.04 7.56 10.68
C MET A 66 6.27 6.91 11.30
N ARG A 67 6.52 5.67 10.91
CA ARG A 67 7.79 4.97 11.13
C ARG A 67 8.24 4.30 9.84
N MET A 68 9.49 4.52 9.47
CA MET A 68 10.14 3.82 8.35
C MET A 68 11.35 3.03 8.84
N GLU A 69 11.51 1.84 8.30
CA GLU A 69 12.64 0.96 8.59
C GLU A 69 13.25 0.49 7.28
N THR A 70 14.55 0.67 7.12
CA THR A 70 15.29 0.13 6.00
C THR A 70 16.64 -0.43 6.45
N ARG A 71 17.17 -1.38 5.69
CA ARG A 71 18.51 -1.92 5.92
C ARG A 71 19.35 -1.77 4.67
N ILE A 72 20.45 -1.02 4.79
CA ILE A 72 21.38 -0.74 3.70
C ILE A 72 22.77 -1.21 4.12
N MET A 73 23.35 -2.12 3.33
CA MET A 73 24.70 -2.68 3.58
C MET A 73 24.91 -3.21 5.02
N GLY A 74 23.84 -3.80 5.60
CA GLY A 74 23.88 -4.38 6.95
C GLY A 74 23.65 -3.37 8.08
N VAL A 75 23.45 -2.08 7.78
CA VAL A 75 23.11 -1.03 8.74
C VAL A 75 21.60 -0.82 8.73
N ASP A 76 20.98 -0.84 9.91
CA ASP A 76 19.56 -0.52 10.06
C ASP A 76 19.40 0.97 10.26
N PHE A 77 18.55 1.57 9.45
CA PHE A 77 18.11 2.96 9.55
C PHE A 77 16.62 2.94 9.90
N ILE A 78 16.26 3.60 10.98
CA ILE A 78 14.87 3.69 11.43
C ILE A 78 14.56 5.15 11.66
N THR A 79 13.47 5.62 11.09
CA THR A 79 12.99 6.99 11.28
C THR A 79 11.58 6.98 11.84
N TRP A 80 11.26 7.97 12.64
CA TRP A 80 9.92 8.26 13.15
C TRP A 80 9.62 9.72 12.92
N SER A 81 8.36 10.02 12.71
CA SER A 81 7.82 11.38 12.66
C SER A 81 6.49 11.41 13.41
N ASP A 82 6.19 12.50 14.11
CA ASP A 82 4.87 12.79 14.67
C ASP A 82 4.27 14.09 14.12
N GLY A 83 4.87 14.60 13.03
CA GLY A 83 4.51 15.85 12.40
C GLY A 83 5.27 17.06 12.94
N ASP A 84 5.60 17.07 14.24
CA ASP A 84 6.31 18.15 14.91
C ASP A 84 7.80 17.85 15.10
N THR A 85 8.15 16.58 15.23
CA THR A 85 9.53 16.13 15.50
C THR A 85 9.84 14.88 14.67
N ASP A 86 11.04 14.86 14.14
CA ASP A 86 11.61 13.71 13.44
C ASP A 86 12.74 13.10 14.28
N TRP A 87 12.71 11.77 14.41
CA TRP A 87 13.78 10.98 15.03
C TRP A 87 14.38 10.06 13.99
N SER A 88 15.69 9.92 13.98
CA SER A 88 16.37 8.94 13.14
C SER A 88 17.41 8.17 13.93
N TYR A 89 17.39 6.85 13.81
CA TYR A 89 18.36 5.95 14.41
C TYR A 89 19.23 5.29 13.35
N ASP A 90 20.54 5.34 13.55
CA ASP A 90 21.55 4.63 12.76
C ASP A 90 22.20 3.55 13.65
N SER A 91 22.03 2.28 13.28
CA SER A 91 22.54 1.15 14.07
C SER A 91 24.06 1.01 14.04
N LYS A 92 24.76 1.60 13.06
CA LYS A 92 26.23 1.55 12.96
C LYS A 92 26.89 2.54 13.91
N SER A 93 26.41 3.79 13.93
CA SER A 93 26.90 4.83 14.83
C SER A 93 26.30 4.71 16.23
N LYS A 94 25.18 3.99 16.37
CA LYS A 94 24.33 3.93 17.57
C LYS A 94 23.92 5.35 18.00
N GLU A 95 23.54 6.17 17.05
CA GLU A 95 23.14 7.54 17.27
C GLU A 95 21.65 7.71 16.97
N VAL A 96 20.96 8.46 17.81
CA VAL A 96 19.63 8.99 17.57
C VAL A 96 19.75 10.48 17.33
N THR A 97 19.39 10.93 16.14
CA THR A 97 19.27 12.34 15.81
C THR A 97 17.82 12.77 15.98
N ILE A 98 17.62 13.97 16.58
CA ILE A 98 16.32 14.61 16.76
C ILE A 98 16.32 15.92 16.00
N GLU A 99 15.34 16.12 15.13
CA GLU A 99 15.21 17.32 14.30
C GLU A 99 13.78 17.86 14.41
N ALA A 100 13.59 19.14 14.10
CA ALA A 100 12.24 19.69 13.96
C ALA A 100 11.55 18.98 12.79
N GLY A 101 10.31 18.58 12.99
CA GLY A 101 9.54 17.88 11.97
C GLY A 101 9.38 18.72 10.71
N SER A 102 9.44 18.08 9.58
CA SER A 102 9.15 18.69 8.29
C SER A 102 7.70 18.37 7.90
N PRO A 103 6.88 19.36 7.53
CA PRO A 103 5.53 19.10 7.00
C PRO A 103 5.52 18.12 5.82
N SER A 104 6.62 18.02 5.09
CA SER A 104 6.78 17.12 3.94
C SER A 104 6.89 15.64 4.34
N SER A 105 7.31 15.31 5.57
CA SER A 105 7.54 13.90 5.92
C SER A 105 6.24 13.10 6.07
N ALA A 106 5.15 13.72 6.47
CA ALA A 106 3.83 13.09 6.55
C ALA A 106 3.07 13.16 5.20
N GLU A 107 3.23 14.27 4.46
CA GLU A 107 2.58 14.47 3.16
C GLU A 107 3.29 13.71 2.01
N GLU A 108 4.62 13.51 2.08
CA GLU A 108 5.38 12.73 1.09
C GLU A 108 5.26 11.22 1.28
N SER A 109 4.70 10.74 2.38
CA SER A 109 4.40 9.31 2.57
C SER A 109 3.20 8.86 1.72
N GLY A 110 3.04 9.33 0.52
CA GLY A 110 1.99 9.06 -0.47
C GLY A 110 1.57 7.60 -0.67
N ASP A 111 1.69 6.81 0.38
CA ASP A 111 1.44 5.37 0.45
C ASP A 111 -0.05 5.06 0.26
N ALA A 112 -0.95 5.89 0.83
CA ALA A 112 -2.38 5.78 0.60
C ALA A 112 -2.77 6.38 -0.75
N GLU A 113 -2.21 7.52 -1.14
CA GLU A 113 -2.45 8.16 -2.42
C GLU A 113 -2.09 7.28 -3.62
N MET A 114 -1.12 6.35 -3.47
CA MET A 114 -0.78 5.40 -4.55
C MET A 114 -1.91 4.43 -4.88
N PHE A 115 -2.87 4.21 -3.99
CA PHE A 115 -4.06 3.39 -4.24
C PHE A 115 -5.29 4.24 -4.54
N GLU A 116 -5.28 5.52 -4.17
CA GLU A 116 -6.34 6.45 -4.52
C GLU A 116 -6.34 6.71 -6.02
N ASN A 117 -7.53 6.73 -6.58
CA ASN A 117 -7.75 7.12 -7.98
C ASN A 117 -6.93 6.31 -9.00
N ILE A 118 -6.55 5.05 -8.69
CA ILE A 118 -5.83 4.17 -9.65
C ILE A 118 -6.57 4.07 -11.00
N THR A 119 -7.88 4.29 -11.02
CA THR A 119 -8.67 4.32 -12.25
C THR A 119 -8.55 5.64 -13.01
N ASP A 120 -8.15 6.74 -12.34
CA ASP A 120 -8.06 8.03 -12.98
C ASP A 120 -6.82 8.10 -13.88
N GLY A 121 -7.07 8.26 -15.17
CA GLY A 121 -6.01 8.32 -16.15
C GLY A 121 -5.38 6.98 -16.52
N TYR A 122 -5.99 5.85 -16.15
CA TYR A 122 -5.54 4.52 -16.56
C TYR A 122 -6.64 3.68 -17.18
N ASP A 123 -6.31 2.97 -18.24
CA ASP A 123 -7.12 1.90 -18.81
C ASP A 123 -6.85 0.63 -18.00
N VAL A 124 -7.86 0.09 -17.32
CA VAL A 124 -7.73 -1.05 -16.41
C VAL A 124 -8.32 -2.34 -17.01
N SER A 125 -7.74 -3.48 -16.69
CA SER A 125 -8.21 -4.77 -17.18
C SER A 125 -7.75 -5.92 -16.28
N ILE A 126 -8.57 -6.97 -16.15
CA ILE A 126 -8.17 -8.21 -15.49
C ILE A 126 -7.27 -8.99 -16.45
N LYS A 127 -5.98 -9.07 -16.13
CA LYS A 127 -4.97 -9.83 -16.90
C LYS A 127 -5.06 -11.33 -16.64
N LYS A 128 -5.37 -11.70 -15.41
CA LYS A 128 -5.43 -13.07 -14.94
C LYS A 128 -6.30 -13.15 -13.69
N GLU A 129 -6.95 -14.29 -13.56
CA GLU A 129 -7.75 -14.65 -12.38
C GLU A 129 -7.32 -16.03 -11.88
N THR A 130 -7.23 -16.18 -10.55
CA THR A 130 -7.01 -17.46 -9.87
C THR A 130 -8.17 -17.73 -8.92
N ALA A 131 -8.14 -18.85 -8.20
CA ALA A 131 -9.14 -19.12 -7.16
C ALA A 131 -9.17 -18.01 -6.09
N ASP A 132 -7.99 -17.46 -5.73
CA ASP A 132 -7.81 -16.60 -4.56
C ASP A 132 -7.56 -15.12 -4.90
N ALA A 133 -7.24 -14.78 -6.15
CA ALA A 133 -6.84 -13.43 -6.51
C ALA A 133 -7.17 -13.03 -7.95
N TRP A 134 -7.36 -11.71 -8.13
CA TRP A 134 -7.35 -11.03 -9.42
C TRP A 134 -6.00 -10.36 -9.65
N TYR A 135 -5.50 -10.42 -10.88
CA TYR A 135 -4.31 -9.72 -11.35
C TYR A 135 -4.78 -8.65 -12.32
N ILE A 136 -4.71 -7.40 -11.90
CA ILE A 136 -5.21 -6.25 -12.63
C ILE A 136 -4.03 -5.51 -13.25
N ASN A 137 -4.16 -5.19 -14.52
CA ASN A 137 -3.20 -4.38 -15.25
C ASN A 137 -3.79 -3.01 -15.49
N CYS A 138 -3.09 -1.96 -15.05
CA CYS A 138 -3.44 -0.56 -15.26
C CYS A 138 -2.42 0.01 -16.25
N ARG A 139 -2.88 0.48 -17.39
CA ARG A 139 -2.05 1.14 -18.42
C ARG A 139 -2.42 2.60 -18.48
N LYS A 140 -1.43 3.47 -18.44
CA LYS A 140 -1.63 4.90 -18.59
C LYS A 140 -2.42 5.19 -19.86
N SER A 141 -3.54 5.88 -19.72
CA SER A 141 -4.41 6.25 -20.83
C SER A 141 -3.80 7.41 -21.65
N LYS A 142 -4.28 7.61 -22.86
CA LYS A 142 -3.83 8.74 -23.71
C LYS A 142 -4.24 10.11 -23.14
N SER A 143 -5.26 10.16 -22.32
CA SER A 143 -5.74 11.37 -21.64
C SER A 143 -4.85 11.79 -20.47
N ASN A 144 -4.11 10.85 -19.88
CA ASN A 144 -3.18 11.14 -18.79
C ASN A 144 -1.85 11.68 -19.35
N THR A 145 -1.66 12.98 -19.25
CA THR A 145 -0.47 13.69 -19.76
C THR A 145 0.60 13.93 -18.69
N ASN A 146 0.36 13.54 -17.43
CA ASN A 146 1.35 13.70 -16.36
C ASN A 146 2.57 12.78 -16.63
N LYS A 147 3.74 13.36 -16.83
CA LYS A 147 4.97 12.62 -17.20
C LYS A 147 5.53 11.79 -16.05
N ASP A 148 5.19 12.15 -14.82
CA ASP A 148 5.69 11.50 -13.61
C ASP A 148 4.88 10.23 -13.28
N ASP A 149 3.68 10.10 -13.83
CA ASP A 149 2.85 8.92 -13.66
C ASP A 149 3.44 7.70 -14.38
N PRO A 150 3.42 6.53 -13.73
CA PRO A 150 3.94 5.30 -14.32
C PRO A 150 3.16 4.88 -15.56
N GLN A 151 3.85 4.39 -16.58
CA GLN A 151 3.22 3.92 -17.82
C GLN A 151 2.36 2.66 -17.61
N LYS A 152 2.68 1.91 -16.55
CA LYS A 152 2.01 0.65 -16.23
C LYS A 152 2.13 0.34 -14.75
N MET A 153 1.01 -0.15 -14.17
CA MET A 153 0.98 -0.74 -12.85
C MET A 153 0.34 -2.14 -12.93
N GLU A 154 0.75 -3.04 -12.06
CA GLU A 154 0.14 -4.36 -11.86
C GLU A 154 -0.29 -4.49 -10.41
N LEU A 155 -1.60 -4.62 -10.19
CA LEU A 155 -2.19 -4.80 -8.86
C LEU A 155 -2.66 -6.25 -8.71
N VAL A 156 -2.36 -6.86 -7.57
CA VAL A 156 -2.89 -8.16 -7.18
C VAL A 156 -3.84 -7.96 -6.01
N VAL A 157 -5.09 -8.40 -6.16
CA VAL A 157 -6.17 -8.21 -5.19
C VAL A 157 -6.70 -9.55 -4.72
N ARG A 158 -6.86 -9.74 -3.43
CA ARG A 158 -7.44 -10.95 -2.82
C ARG A 158 -8.94 -11.02 -3.08
N LYS A 159 -9.41 -12.15 -3.56
CA LYS A 159 -10.83 -12.42 -3.71
C LYS A 159 -11.54 -12.51 -2.36
N GLY A 160 -12.80 -12.14 -2.35
CA GLY A 160 -13.65 -12.15 -1.15
C GLY A 160 -13.45 -10.95 -0.22
N THR A 161 -12.21 -10.53 0.01
CA THR A 161 -11.90 -9.39 0.88
C THR A 161 -11.51 -8.12 0.16
N PHE A 162 -11.19 -8.18 -1.12
CA PHE A 162 -10.65 -7.07 -1.94
C PHE A 162 -9.36 -6.44 -1.38
N HIS A 163 -8.70 -7.14 -0.46
CA HIS A 163 -7.47 -6.66 0.15
C HIS A 163 -6.33 -6.66 -0.87
N PRO A 164 -5.61 -5.54 -1.06
CA PRO A 164 -4.44 -5.49 -1.94
C PRO A 164 -3.34 -6.42 -1.42
N ILE A 165 -2.84 -7.31 -2.28
CA ILE A 165 -1.73 -8.20 -1.97
C ILE A 165 -0.41 -7.56 -2.38
N SER A 166 -0.39 -6.94 -3.57
CA SER A 166 0.79 -6.19 -4.04
C SER A 166 0.40 -5.22 -5.14
N LEU A 167 1.12 -4.11 -5.23
CA LEU A 167 1.12 -3.17 -6.34
C LEU A 167 2.54 -3.03 -6.86
N SER A 168 2.75 -3.29 -8.14
CA SER A 168 4.07 -3.15 -8.78
C SER A 168 4.02 -2.14 -9.90
N THR A 169 5.04 -1.28 -9.98
CA THR A 169 5.24 -0.34 -11.07
C THR A 169 6.70 -0.20 -11.46
N LYS A 170 6.96 0.41 -12.60
CA LYS A 170 8.31 0.71 -13.06
C LYS A 170 8.42 2.20 -13.40
N LEU A 171 9.29 2.91 -12.70
CA LEU A 171 9.60 4.32 -12.88
C LEU A 171 11.09 4.49 -13.18
N SER A 172 11.43 5.17 -14.27
CA SER A 172 12.81 5.49 -14.63
C SER A 172 13.80 4.32 -14.55
N GLY A 173 13.35 3.10 -14.89
CA GLY A 173 14.17 1.89 -14.85
C GLY A 173 14.18 1.17 -13.48
N VAL A 174 13.67 1.78 -12.45
CA VAL A 174 13.51 1.20 -11.11
C VAL A 174 12.17 0.49 -11.01
N THR A 175 12.14 -0.73 -10.46
CA THR A 175 10.87 -1.41 -10.15
C THR A 175 10.56 -1.20 -8.67
N LEU A 176 9.37 -0.68 -8.40
CA LEU A 176 8.79 -0.54 -7.07
C LEU A 176 7.72 -1.61 -6.90
N THR A 177 7.71 -2.27 -5.76
CA THR A 177 6.66 -3.24 -5.41
C THR A 177 6.25 -3.04 -3.96
N MET A 178 5.01 -2.63 -3.76
CA MET A 178 4.37 -2.58 -2.45
C MET A 178 3.76 -3.93 -2.15
N LYS A 179 3.96 -4.43 -0.96
CA LYS A 179 3.50 -5.75 -0.50
C LYS A 179 3.36 -5.78 1.02
N ASP A 180 2.87 -6.90 1.55
CA ASP A 180 2.72 -7.14 2.98
C ASP A 180 1.83 -6.06 3.67
N LEU A 181 0.84 -5.54 2.91
CA LEU A 181 -0.08 -4.54 3.42
C LEU A 181 -0.88 -5.10 4.60
N ARG A 182 -0.93 -4.35 5.68
CA ARG A 182 -1.69 -4.65 6.91
C ARG A 182 -2.34 -3.39 7.45
N PHE A 183 -3.58 -3.50 7.88
CA PHE A 183 -4.28 -2.47 8.65
C PHE A 183 -4.16 -2.74 10.15
N GLY A 184 -4.46 -1.75 10.97
CA GLY A 184 -4.44 -1.85 12.43
C GLY A 184 -3.02 -1.72 12.99
N VAL A 185 -2.39 -0.58 12.75
CA VAL A 185 -1.12 -0.17 13.37
C VAL A 185 -1.42 0.40 14.74
N SER A 186 -0.70 -0.04 15.76
CA SER A 186 -0.84 0.51 17.11
C SER A 186 0.02 1.76 17.31
N GLU A 187 -0.40 2.61 18.24
CA GLU A 187 0.33 3.82 18.65
C GLU A 187 1.78 3.52 19.02
N THR A 188 2.02 2.41 19.73
CA THR A 188 3.37 2.02 20.15
C THR A 188 4.28 1.58 19.00
N GLU A 189 3.71 1.18 17.86
CA GLU A 189 4.50 0.81 16.68
C GLU A 189 5.06 2.04 15.96
N VAL A 190 4.39 3.19 16.03
CA VAL A 190 4.77 4.44 15.33
C VAL A 190 5.36 5.51 16.26
N THR A 191 5.33 5.31 17.57
CA THR A 191 5.90 6.27 18.53
C THR A 191 7.35 5.92 18.84
N PHE A 192 8.23 6.92 18.78
CA PHE A 192 9.62 6.78 19.21
C PHE A 192 9.71 6.55 20.73
N ASP A 193 10.46 5.53 21.13
CA ASP A 193 10.78 5.28 22.53
C ASP A 193 12.29 5.02 22.69
N ILE A 194 12.99 5.98 23.30
CA ILE A 194 14.45 5.89 23.56
C ILE A 194 14.86 4.66 24.36
N LYS A 195 13.97 4.09 25.17
CA LYS A 195 14.25 2.89 25.97
C LYS A 195 14.53 1.66 25.11
N GLN A 196 14.07 1.68 23.85
CA GLN A 196 14.37 0.60 22.89
C GLN A 196 15.79 0.67 22.34
N TYR A 197 16.52 1.78 22.59
CA TYR A 197 17.87 2.04 22.09
C TYR A 197 18.85 2.33 23.23
N PRO A 198 19.06 1.37 24.17
CA PRO A 198 19.92 1.59 25.33
C PRO A 198 21.37 1.83 24.88
N GLY A 199 21.94 2.93 25.38
CA GLY A 199 23.31 3.33 25.05
C GLY A 199 23.44 4.06 23.71
N ALA A 200 22.36 4.42 23.07
CA ALA A 200 22.41 5.29 21.90
C ALA A 200 22.83 6.72 22.32
N LYS A 201 23.70 7.31 21.51
CA LYS A 201 24.06 8.74 21.64
C LYS A 201 22.90 9.59 21.10
N ILE A 202 22.46 10.55 21.86
CA ILE A 202 21.41 11.50 21.44
C ILE A 202 22.08 12.76 20.88
N VAL A 203 21.64 13.17 19.69
CA VAL A 203 22.02 14.42 19.03
C VAL A 203 20.75 15.21 18.73
N ASP A 204 20.46 16.20 19.56
CA ASP A 204 19.32 17.12 19.36
C ASP A 204 19.79 18.30 18.53
N LYS A 205 19.14 18.52 17.38
CA LYS A 205 19.44 19.60 16.44
C LYS A 205 18.28 20.60 16.27
N ARG A 206 17.27 20.52 17.14
CA ARG A 206 16.11 21.41 17.11
C ARG A 206 16.45 22.82 17.56
#